data_df4c75c5a44ef9f991b5df8833832e51
#
_entry.id   df4c75c5a44ef9f991b5df8833832e51
#
_cell.length_a   1.000
_cell.length_b   1.000
_cell.length_c   1.000
_cell.angle_alpha   90.00
_cell.angle_beta   90.00
_cell.angle_gamma   90.00
#
_symmetry.space_group_name_H-M   'P 1'
#
loop_
_entity.id
_entity.type
_entity.pdbx_description
1 polymer ?
#
loop_
_entity_poly.entity_id
_entity_poly.type
_entity_poly.pdbx_seq_one_letter_code
_entity_poly.pdbx_strand_id
1 'polypeptide(L)'
;PYITTNTLTRDCDTGIQNMGVYRTMVRNETSVVCNLTPGRQGYRNTLTWTNKDKVAPIAWAIAAPPAVHLATVAQLPYGVDEITLAGGMMGEAVNVVKCRTVDLLVPADAEIIIEGEIHPGETEMEGPFGEFAGFMGPVERRPVVRITAITHRRNPIYYGYTSQMPPSESTTIQSLTNAGIMLKMLRHDLGEIAVSDVFIDLTFAGMLGHAVIAMKPGYPGHSKKVGRLVAAMSPIKRVTVVDEDIDIRDHTHVEWAMNSRYNPSRDTVLIDDAYFPINMDPSVRS
;
A
#
# COMPACT_ATOMS: atom_id res chain seq x y z
N PRO A 1 -7.06 8.40 -19.37
CA PRO A 1 -7.19 7.09 -18.75
C PRO A 1 -6.01 6.81 -17.82
N TYR A 2 -6.20 5.89 -16.86
CA TYR A 2 -5.21 5.50 -15.87
C TYR A 2 -5.07 3.99 -15.78
N ILE A 3 -3.87 3.53 -15.47
CA ILE A 3 -3.54 2.16 -15.08
C ILE A 3 -3.17 2.20 -13.60
N THR A 4 -3.78 1.35 -12.78
CA THR A 4 -3.45 1.21 -11.37
C THR A 4 -3.33 -0.27 -11.06
N THR A 5 -2.09 -0.78 -11.02
CA THR A 5 -1.82 -2.21 -10.87
C THR A 5 -0.44 -2.45 -10.26
N ASN A 6 -0.03 -3.70 -10.20
CA ASN A 6 1.26 -4.14 -9.66
C ASN A 6 2.40 -3.55 -10.50
N THR A 7 3.13 -2.62 -9.93
CA THR A 7 4.23 -1.89 -10.56
C THR A 7 5.55 -2.35 -9.95
N LEU A 8 6.45 -2.82 -10.79
CA LEU A 8 7.75 -3.34 -10.38
C LEU A 8 8.84 -2.33 -10.69
N THR A 9 9.72 -2.12 -9.72
CA THR A 9 10.92 -1.29 -9.81
C THR A 9 12.10 -2.03 -9.19
N ARG A 10 13.34 -1.60 -9.47
CA ARG A 10 14.55 -2.23 -8.95
C ARG A 10 15.52 -1.19 -8.43
N ASP A 11 16.14 -1.47 -7.31
CA ASP A 11 17.24 -0.67 -6.77
C ASP A 11 18.52 -0.94 -7.58
N CYS A 12 19.21 0.13 -8.00
CA CYS A 12 20.41 0.06 -8.83
C CYS A 12 21.63 -0.55 -8.09
N ASP A 13 21.71 -0.34 -6.79
CA ASP A 13 22.86 -0.72 -5.98
C ASP A 13 22.75 -2.12 -5.41
N THR A 14 21.58 -2.44 -4.91
CA THR A 14 21.32 -3.72 -4.23
C THR A 14 20.74 -4.79 -5.17
N GLY A 15 20.15 -4.37 -6.29
CA GLY A 15 19.42 -5.26 -7.18
C GLY A 15 18.07 -5.75 -6.64
N ILE A 16 17.67 -5.29 -5.46
CA ILE A 16 16.41 -5.68 -4.83
C ILE A 16 15.24 -5.07 -5.61
N GLN A 17 14.29 -5.91 -5.98
CA GLN A 17 13.03 -5.47 -6.58
C GLN A 17 12.02 -5.07 -5.51
N ASN A 18 11.12 -4.21 -5.89
CA ASN A 18 9.92 -3.86 -5.14
C ASN A 18 8.73 -3.89 -6.07
N MET A 19 7.61 -4.33 -5.54
CA MET A 19 6.33 -4.30 -6.23
C MET A 19 5.33 -3.50 -5.42
N GLY A 20 4.82 -2.41 -6.00
CA GLY A 20 3.86 -1.50 -5.37
C GLY A 20 2.73 -1.11 -6.32
N VAL A 21 1.69 -0.47 -5.80
CA VAL A 21 0.63 0.10 -6.63
C VAL A 21 0.88 1.59 -6.81
N TYR A 22 1.16 2.00 -8.03
CA TYR A 22 1.37 3.40 -8.40
C TYR A 22 0.46 3.76 -9.57
N ARG A 23 -0.46 4.71 -9.36
CA ARG A 23 -1.33 5.17 -10.44
C ARG A 23 -0.48 5.72 -11.59
N THR A 24 -0.86 5.38 -12.81
CA THR A 24 -0.10 5.70 -14.00
C THR A 24 -1.04 6.27 -15.06
N MET A 25 -0.84 7.54 -15.41
CA MET A 25 -1.63 8.25 -16.40
C MET A 25 -1.16 7.89 -17.80
N VAL A 26 -2.05 7.39 -18.64
CA VAL A 26 -1.76 7.15 -20.05
C VAL A 26 -1.68 8.50 -20.77
N ARG A 27 -0.53 8.81 -21.35
CA ARG A 27 -0.27 10.05 -22.06
C ARG A 27 -0.54 9.92 -23.56
N ASN A 28 0.05 8.91 -24.16
CA ASN A 28 -0.13 8.57 -25.58
C ASN A 28 0.18 7.07 -25.79
N GLU A 29 0.32 6.65 -27.05
CA GLU A 29 0.53 5.25 -27.43
C GLU A 29 1.87 4.67 -26.95
N THR A 30 2.86 5.50 -26.67
CA THR A 30 4.23 5.08 -26.35
C THR A 30 4.75 5.58 -24.99
N SER A 31 3.96 6.37 -24.28
CA SER A 31 4.39 6.91 -22.98
C SER A 31 3.27 7.06 -21.97
N VAL A 32 3.66 6.94 -20.71
CA VAL A 32 2.81 7.11 -19.54
C VAL A 32 3.49 8.02 -18.52
N VAL A 33 2.75 8.57 -17.57
CA VAL A 33 3.28 9.34 -16.45
C VAL A 33 2.96 8.59 -15.16
N CYS A 34 3.99 8.17 -14.43
CA CYS A 34 3.82 7.33 -13.25
C CYS A 34 3.93 8.14 -11.96
N ASN A 35 2.92 8.05 -11.09
CA ASN A 35 2.92 8.74 -9.79
C ASN A 35 3.78 7.99 -8.77
N LEU A 36 5.09 8.01 -8.96
CA LEU A 36 6.06 7.58 -7.97
C LEU A 36 6.19 8.65 -6.89
N THR A 37 5.52 8.43 -5.77
CA THR A 37 5.43 9.42 -4.68
C THR A 37 6.67 9.36 -3.78
N PRO A 38 7.27 10.50 -3.39
CA PRO A 38 8.33 10.56 -2.40
C PRO A 38 7.97 9.79 -1.11
N GLY A 39 8.96 9.14 -0.52
CA GLY A 39 8.77 8.28 0.66
C GLY A 39 8.35 6.84 0.37
N ARG A 40 7.94 6.53 -0.86
CA ARG A 40 7.63 5.16 -1.27
C ARG A 40 8.84 4.46 -1.88
N GLN A 41 8.86 3.13 -1.77
CA GLN A 41 10.02 2.33 -2.20
C GLN A 41 10.26 2.43 -3.72
N GLY A 42 9.21 2.40 -4.56
CA GLY A 42 9.37 2.56 -6.00
C GLY A 42 9.99 3.91 -6.41
N TYR A 43 9.64 5.01 -5.72
CA TYR A 43 10.30 6.30 -5.92
C TYR A 43 11.80 6.23 -5.54
N ARG A 44 12.10 5.65 -4.38
CA ARG A 44 13.47 5.47 -3.90
C ARG A 44 14.29 4.63 -4.88
N ASN A 45 13.76 3.49 -5.34
CA ASN A 45 14.42 2.64 -6.32
C ASN A 45 14.74 3.40 -7.61
N THR A 46 13.79 4.19 -8.12
CA THR A 46 14.01 5.02 -9.32
C THR A 46 15.15 6.01 -9.11
N LEU A 47 15.22 6.66 -7.94
CA LEU A 47 16.29 7.61 -7.63
C LEU A 47 17.68 6.97 -7.59
N THR A 48 17.82 5.69 -7.22
CA THR A 48 19.14 5.01 -7.23
C THR A 48 19.73 4.89 -8.64
N TRP A 49 18.90 4.96 -9.68
CA TRP A 49 19.31 5.01 -11.09
C TRP A 49 19.48 6.45 -11.57
N THR A 50 18.46 7.27 -11.42
CA THR A 50 18.42 8.60 -12.03
C THR A 50 19.41 9.58 -11.42
N ASN A 51 19.74 9.44 -10.13
CA ASN A 51 20.81 10.21 -9.49
C ASN A 51 22.23 9.86 -10.01
N LYS A 52 22.37 8.76 -10.73
CA LYS A 52 23.62 8.33 -11.39
C LYS A 52 23.57 8.58 -12.90
N ASP A 53 22.60 9.36 -13.36
CA ASP A 53 22.35 9.62 -14.78
C ASP A 53 22.10 8.33 -15.60
N LYS A 54 21.46 7.34 -14.95
CA LYS A 54 21.10 6.06 -15.58
C LYS A 54 19.60 5.94 -15.75
N VAL A 55 19.20 5.20 -16.79
CA VAL A 55 17.81 4.87 -17.07
C VAL A 55 17.32 3.84 -16.06
N ALA A 56 16.20 4.14 -15.37
CA ALA A 56 15.59 3.23 -14.42
C ALA A 56 14.58 2.29 -15.08
N PRO A 57 14.66 0.96 -14.83
CA PRO A 57 13.68 0.01 -15.33
C PRO A 57 12.38 0.08 -14.53
N ILE A 58 11.25 -0.07 -15.23
CA ILE A 58 9.93 -0.20 -14.61
C ILE A 58 9.07 -1.17 -15.42
N ALA A 59 8.18 -1.90 -14.75
CA ALA A 59 7.21 -2.76 -15.41
C ALA A 59 5.89 -2.79 -14.64
N TRP A 60 4.80 -3.11 -15.35
CA TRP A 60 3.48 -3.32 -14.76
C TRP A 60 3.01 -4.73 -15.08
N ALA A 61 2.54 -5.46 -14.05
CA ALA A 61 1.91 -6.76 -14.19
C ALA A 61 0.40 -6.64 -13.94
N ILE A 62 -0.37 -6.72 -15.02
CA ILE A 62 -1.83 -6.62 -14.98
C ILE A 62 -2.41 -8.01 -14.87
N ALA A 63 -3.39 -8.19 -13.98
CA ALA A 63 -4.07 -9.45 -13.72
C ALA A 63 -3.08 -10.59 -13.36
N ALA A 64 -2.15 -10.31 -12.45
CA ALA A 64 -1.35 -11.34 -11.77
C ALA A 64 -2.23 -12.13 -10.78
N PRO A 65 -1.78 -13.29 -10.29
CA PRO A 65 -2.51 -14.07 -9.29
C PRO A 65 -2.94 -13.21 -8.08
N PRO A 66 -4.12 -13.46 -7.48
CA PRO A 66 -4.66 -12.62 -6.40
C PRO A 66 -3.70 -12.43 -5.21
N ALA A 67 -2.94 -13.45 -4.83
CA ALA A 67 -1.93 -13.35 -3.77
C ALA A 67 -0.82 -12.33 -4.10
N VAL A 68 -0.42 -12.23 -5.37
CA VAL A 68 0.53 -11.23 -5.84
C VAL A 68 -0.04 -9.82 -5.68
N HIS A 69 -1.32 -9.64 -6.01
CA HIS A 69 -1.96 -8.35 -5.86
C HIS A 69 -2.14 -7.96 -4.37
N LEU A 70 -2.50 -8.90 -3.50
CA LEU A 70 -2.55 -8.69 -2.05
C LEU A 70 -1.17 -8.30 -1.49
N ALA A 71 -0.12 -9.00 -1.91
CA ALA A 71 1.24 -8.71 -1.48
C ALA A 71 1.72 -7.31 -1.92
N THR A 72 1.31 -6.86 -3.11
CA THR A 72 1.69 -5.56 -3.67
C THR A 72 1.23 -4.36 -2.82
N VAL A 73 0.12 -4.49 -2.10
CA VAL A 73 -0.39 -3.44 -1.21
C VAL A 73 0.07 -3.59 0.24
N ALA A 74 0.85 -4.63 0.53
CA ALA A 74 1.42 -4.88 1.85
C ALA A 74 2.49 -3.84 2.19
N GLN A 75 2.50 -3.35 3.44
CA GLN A 75 3.60 -2.54 3.93
C GLN A 75 4.69 -3.43 4.52
N LEU A 76 5.62 -3.83 3.67
CA LEU A 76 6.75 -4.65 4.09
C LEU A 76 7.97 -3.79 4.49
N PRO A 77 8.84 -4.31 5.37
CA PRO A 77 10.14 -3.69 5.63
C PRO A 77 10.97 -3.57 4.34
N TYR A 78 11.81 -2.55 4.27
CA TYR A 78 12.72 -2.37 3.14
C TYR A 78 13.60 -3.62 2.93
N GLY A 79 13.68 -4.07 1.69
CA GLY A 79 14.47 -5.24 1.30
C GLY A 79 13.72 -6.57 1.35
N VAL A 80 12.47 -6.57 1.77
CA VAL A 80 11.59 -7.74 1.66
C VAL A 80 10.83 -7.63 0.34
N ASP A 81 10.97 -8.65 -0.52
CA ASP A 81 10.29 -8.72 -1.81
C ASP A 81 8.83 -9.17 -1.63
N GLU A 82 7.90 -8.43 -2.19
CA GLU A 82 6.46 -8.73 -2.17
C GLU A 82 6.15 -10.09 -2.84
N ILE A 83 6.93 -10.51 -3.81
CA ILE A 83 6.81 -11.84 -4.44
C ILE A 83 7.01 -12.97 -3.40
N THR A 84 7.92 -12.77 -2.45
CA THR A 84 8.13 -13.73 -1.35
C THR A 84 6.90 -13.85 -0.45
N LEU A 85 6.27 -12.70 -0.11
CA LEU A 85 5.02 -12.71 0.65
C LEU A 85 3.90 -13.41 -0.13
N ALA A 86 3.77 -13.13 -1.42
CA ALA A 86 2.78 -13.78 -2.28
C ALA A 86 2.95 -15.30 -2.29
N GLY A 87 4.20 -15.78 -2.41
CA GLY A 87 4.51 -17.21 -2.32
C GLY A 87 4.12 -17.81 -0.98
N GLY A 88 4.39 -17.10 0.12
CA GLY A 88 3.94 -17.52 1.45
C GLY A 88 2.42 -17.62 1.58
N MET A 89 1.66 -16.68 0.97
CA MET A 89 0.20 -16.73 0.93
C MET A 89 -0.33 -17.89 0.08
N MET A 90 0.35 -18.22 -1.01
CA MET A 90 -0.02 -19.33 -1.91
C MET A 90 0.38 -20.71 -1.36
N GLY A 91 1.34 -20.77 -0.43
CA GLY A 91 1.95 -22.03 0.01
C GLY A 91 2.92 -22.63 -1.02
N GLU A 92 3.26 -21.91 -2.08
CA GLU A 92 4.19 -22.30 -3.13
C GLU A 92 4.91 -21.08 -3.72
N ALA A 93 6.06 -21.33 -4.38
CA ALA A 93 6.82 -20.24 -4.98
C ALA A 93 6.04 -19.62 -6.16
N VAL A 94 6.03 -18.28 -6.24
CA VAL A 94 5.52 -17.58 -7.42
C VAL A 94 6.50 -17.76 -8.57
N ASN A 95 6.01 -18.27 -9.70
CA ASN A 95 6.82 -18.35 -10.91
C ASN A 95 7.06 -16.95 -11.48
N VAL A 96 8.32 -16.64 -11.77
CA VAL A 96 8.71 -15.37 -12.38
C VAL A 96 9.47 -15.58 -13.68
N VAL A 97 9.35 -14.63 -14.59
CA VAL A 97 10.08 -14.60 -15.86
C VAL A 97 10.77 -13.26 -16.04
N LYS A 98 11.87 -13.25 -16.79
CA LYS A 98 12.57 -12.02 -17.12
C LYS A 98 11.79 -11.21 -18.14
N CYS A 99 11.70 -9.90 -17.93
CA CYS A 99 11.22 -8.94 -18.93
C CYS A 99 12.05 -9.02 -20.22
N ARG A 100 11.48 -8.60 -21.34
CA ARG A 100 12.14 -8.66 -22.64
C ARG A 100 13.09 -7.51 -22.90
N THR A 101 12.76 -6.33 -22.39
CA THR A 101 13.48 -5.09 -22.72
C THR A 101 14.13 -4.43 -21.49
N VAL A 102 13.67 -4.73 -20.30
CA VAL A 102 14.20 -4.16 -19.05
C VAL A 102 14.67 -5.27 -18.10
N ASP A 103 15.60 -4.94 -17.19
CA ASP A 103 16.17 -5.92 -16.26
C ASP A 103 15.29 -6.05 -15.00
N LEU A 104 14.11 -6.66 -15.17
CA LEU A 104 13.14 -6.97 -14.12
C LEU A 104 12.62 -8.39 -14.26
N LEU A 105 12.28 -8.99 -13.10
CA LEU A 105 11.52 -10.25 -13.02
C LEU A 105 10.06 -9.92 -12.75
N VAL A 106 9.15 -10.51 -13.51
CA VAL A 106 7.71 -10.29 -13.40
C VAL A 106 6.98 -11.62 -13.19
N PRO A 107 5.79 -11.64 -12.55
CA PRO A 107 5.01 -12.85 -12.40
C PRO A 107 4.69 -13.48 -13.77
N ALA A 108 5.07 -14.74 -13.95
CA ALA A 108 4.88 -15.48 -15.20
C ALA A 108 3.39 -15.68 -15.55
N ASP A 109 2.55 -15.70 -14.51
CA ASP A 109 1.11 -15.92 -14.63
C ASP A 109 0.28 -14.64 -14.81
N ALA A 110 0.93 -13.47 -14.93
CA ALA A 110 0.24 -12.24 -15.28
C ALA A 110 -0.35 -12.32 -16.71
N GLU A 111 -1.49 -11.67 -16.90
CA GLU A 111 -2.18 -11.65 -18.20
C GLU A 111 -1.53 -10.70 -19.19
N ILE A 112 -1.07 -9.53 -18.69
CA ILE A 112 -0.40 -8.51 -19.51
C ILE A 112 0.78 -7.95 -18.72
N ILE A 113 1.94 -7.83 -19.38
CA ILE A 113 3.11 -7.12 -18.86
C ILE A 113 3.38 -5.91 -19.76
N ILE A 114 3.52 -4.74 -19.13
CA ILE A 114 3.98 -3.52 -19.80
C ILE A 114 5.37 -3.22 -19.27
N GLU A 115 6.34 -3.01 -20.15
CA GLU A 115 7.73 -2.71 -19.82
C GLU A 115 8.07 -1.28 -20.24
N GLY A 116 8.89 -0.60 -19.46
CA GLY A 116 9.26 0.77 -19.78
C GLY A 116 10.51 1.26 -19.07
N GLU A 117 10.92 2.46 -19.45
CA GLU A 117 12.12 3.13 -19.01
C GLU A 117 11.83 4.54 -18.51
N ILE A 118 12.40 4.88 -17.35
CA ILE A 118 12.39 6.24 -16.78
C ILE A 118 13.75 6.88 -17.05
N HIS A 119 13.77 7.91 -17.88
CA HIS A 119 14.97 8.65 -18.18
C HIS A 119 15.18 9.80 -17.17
N PRO A 120 16.43 10.09 -16.77
CA PRO A 120 16.73 11.18 -15.85
C PRO A 120 16.13 12.52 -16.30
N GLY A 121 15.47 13.23 -15.40
CA GLY A 121 14.92 14.56 -15.65
C GLY A 121 13.65 14.64 -16.50
N GLU A 122 13.20 13.54 -17.13
CA GLU A 122 11.98 13.55 -17.92
C GLU A 122 10.74 13.50 -17.03
N THR A 123 10.03 14.63 -16.93
CA THR A 123 8.82 14.78 -16.12
C THR A 123 7.71 15.49 -16.86
N GLU A 124 6.46 15.13 -16.55
CA GLU A 124 5.27 15.85 -17.00
C GLU A 124 4.22 15.99 -15.90
N MET A 125 3.20 16.79 -16.17
CA MET A 125 2.08 16.97 -15.25
C MET A 125 1.21 15.74 -15.22
N GLU A 126 0.97 15.20 -14.03
CA GLU A 126 0.12 14.08 -13.74
C GLU A 126 -1.05 14.54 -12.84
N GLY A 127 -2.24 14.08 -13.10
CA GLY A 127 -3.46 14.47 -12.39
C GLY A 127 -4.35 15.43 -13.21
N PRO A 128 -5.46 15.91 -12.61
CA PRO A 128 -5.97 15.50 -11.31
C PRO A 128 -6.49 14.06 -11.32
N PHE A 129 -6.45 13.38 -10.18
CA PHE A 129 -6.90 11.99 -10.05
C PHE A 129 -7.87 11.85 -8.86
N GLY A 130 -8.97 11.11 -9.06
CA GLY A 130 -9.88 10.74 -7.97
C GLY A 130 -9.22 9.70 -7.07
N GLU A 131 -8.83 10.11 -5.87
CA GLU A 131 -8.17 9.24 -4.90
C GLU A 131 -9.15 8.24 -4.27
N PHE A 132 -8.63 7.08 -3.89
CA PHE A 132 -9.40 6.03 -3.21
C PHE A 132 -9.96 6.46 -1.84
N ALA A 133 -9.53 7.59 -1.29
CA ALA A 133 -10.08 8.21 -0.08
C ALA A 133 -11.31 9.09 -0.34
N GLY A 134 -11.73 9.24 -1.60
CA GLY A 134 -12.90 10.04 -1.98
C GLY A 134 -12.61 11.52 -2.27
N PHE A 135 -11.36 11.92 -2.36
CA PHE A 135 -10.93 13.28 -2.69
C PHE A 135 -10.15 13.33 -4.01
N MET A 136 -10.07 14.52 -4.60
CA MET A 136 -9.23 14.72 -5.79
C MET A 136 -7.78 14.98 -5.38
N GLY A 137 -6.86 14.20 -5.94
CA GLY A 137 -5.42 14.44 -5.83
C GLY A 137 -4.98 15.68 -6.62
N PRO A 138 -3.87 16.33 -6.21
CA PRO A 138 -3.32 17.49 -6.91
C PRO A 138 -2.74 17.10 -8.27
N VAL A 139 -2.54 18.11 -9.11
CA VAL A 139 -1.75 18.01 -10.35
C VAL A 139 -0.29 18.30 -10.02
N GLU A 140 0.60 17.35 -10.28
CA GLU A 140 2.02 17.49 -9.93
C GLU A 140 2.92 16.92 -11.03
N ARG A 141 4.19 17.39 -11.07
CA ARG A 141 5.17 16.81 -11.98
C ARG A 141 5.60 15.43 -11.52
N ARG A 142 5.53 14.46 -12.43
CA ARG A 142 5.91 13.05 -12.19
C ARG A 142 6.76 12.51 -13.34
N PRO A 143 7.55 11.46 -13.11
CA PRO A 143 8.37 10.85 -14.16
C PRO A 143 7.55 10.40 -15.37
N VAL A 144 8.04 10.70 -16.54
CA VAL A 144 7.58 10.10 -17.80
C VAL A 144 8.23 8.74 -17.95
N VAL A 145 7.45 7.75 -18.37
CA VAL A 145 7.93 6.41 -18.69
C VAL A 145 7.73 6.18 -20.17
N ARG A 146 8.78 5.83 -20.88
CA ARG A 146 8.75 5.39 -22.26
C ARG A 146 8.46 3.89 -22.29
N ILE A 147 7.37 3.49 -22.96
CA ILE A 147 7.02 2.07 -23.08
C ILE A 147 7.95 1.42 -24.11
N THR A 148 8.56 0.32 -23.71
CA THR A 148 9.54 -0.42 -24.54
C THR A 148 8.97 -1.73 -25.07
N ALA A 149 8.04 -2.36 -24.33
CA ALA A 149 7.34 -3.56 -24.78
C ALA A 149 5.99 -3.73 -24.07
N ILE A 150 5.07 -4.40 -24.73
CA ILE A 150 3.85 -4.94 -24.14
C ILE A 150 3.77 -6.40 -24.55
N THR A 151 3.73 -7.29 -23.57
CA THR A 151 3.54 -8.72 -23.79
C THR A 151 2.27 -9.17 -23.09
N HIS A 152 1.56 -10.13 -23.66
CA HIS A 152 0.30 -10.60 -23.10
C HIS A 152 0.04 -12.06 -23.49
N ARG A 153 -0.85 -12.70 -22.73
CA ARG A 153 -1.38 -14.02 -23.07
C ARG A 153 -2.16 -13.95 -24.38
N ARG A 154 -2.35 -15.09 -25.04
CA ARG A 154 -3.04 -15.15 -26.33
C ARG A 154 -4.47 -14.57 -26.29
N ASN A 155 -5.18 -14.77 -25.20
CA ASN A 155 -6.51 -14.21 -24.92
C ASN A 155 -6.48 -13.63 -23.50
N PRO A 156 -5.88 -12.44 -23.28
CA PRO A 156 -5.66 -11.91 -21.96
C PRO A 156 -6.98 -11.47 -21.32
N ILE A 157 -7.11 -11.74 -20.02
CA ILE A 157 -8.19 -11.21 -19.19
C ILE A 157 -7.69 -9.92 -18.54
N TYR A 158 -8.38 -8.83 -18.80
CA TYR A 158 -8.15 -7.58 -18.09
C TYR A 158 -9.16 -7.48 -16.96
N TYR A 159 -8.70 -7.58 -15.72
CA TYR A 159 -9.58 -7.31 -14.59
C TYR A 159 -9.49 -5.84 -14.19
N GLY A 160 -10.63 -5.28 -13.80
CA GLY A 160 -10.71 -3.96 -13.19
C GLY A 160 -11.42 -4.07 -11.84
N TYR A 161 -11.14 -3.15 -10.95
CA TYR A 161 -11.86 -3.01 -9.69
C TYR A 161 -12.15 -1.54 -9.40
N THR A 162 -13.21 -1.32 -8.64
CA THR A 162 -13.63 0.02 -8.26
C THR A 162 -12.74 0.54 -7.12
N SER A 163 -12.13 1.69 -7.35
CA SER A 163 -11.28 2.37 -6.38
C SER A 163 -11.70 3.83 -6.26
N GLN A 164 -12.69 4.10 -5.42
CA GLN A 164 -13.26 5.44 -5.22
C GLN A 164 -13.65 5.61 -3.75
N MET A 165 -14.70 6.40 -3.51
CA MET A 165 -15.25 6.62 -2.18
C MET A 165 -15.37 5.31 -1.38
N PRO A 166 -14.77 5.23 -0.18
CA PRO A 166 -14.84 4.01 0.66
C PRO A 166 -16.28 3.72 1.15
N PRO A 167 -16.61 2.47 1.41
CA PRO A 167 -15.79 1.28 1.18
C PRO A 167 -15.72 0.92 -0.29
N SER A 168 -14.56 0.44 -0.74
CA SER A 168 -14.31 0.03 -2.12
C SER A 168 -13.46 -1.25 -2.17
N GLU A 169 -13.33 -1.85 -3.34
CA GLU A 169 -12.49 -3.05 -3.51
C GLU A 169 -11.04 -2.77 -3.14
N SER A 170 -10.50 -1.62 -3.52
CA SER A 170 -9.12 -1.25 -3.17
C SER A 170 -8.93 -1.03 -1.67
N THR A 171 -9.88 -0.43 -0.96
CA THR A 171 -9.79 -0.28 0.51
C THR A 171 -9.90 -1.61 1.22
N THR A 172 -10.75 -2.52 0.72
CA THR A 172 -10.89 -3.89 1.26
C THR A 172 -9.60 -4.69 1.13
N ILE A 173 -8.99 -4.68 -0.06
CA ILE A 173 -7.72 -5.37 -0.33
C ILE A 173 -6.60 -4.84 0.60
N GLN A 174 -6.47 -3.52 0.70
CA GLN A 174 -5.47 -2.89 1.57
C GLN A 174 -5.71 -3.19 3.05
N SER A 175 -6.95 -3.09 3.52
CA SER A 175 -7.31 -3.33 4.92
C SER A 175 -7.02 -4.76 5.33
N LEU A 176 -7.42 -5.73 4.53
CA LEU A 176 -7.21 -7.17 4.81
C LEU A 176 -5.71 -7.48 4.96
N THR A 177 -4.91 -7.08 3.97
CA THR A 177 -3.48 -7.37 3.94
C THR A 177 -2.75 -6.69 5.10
N ASN A 178 -3.00 -5.41 5.33
CA ASN A 178 -2.28 -4.65 6.35
C ASN A 178 -2.75 -4.98 7.78
N ALA A 179 -3.99 -5.41 7.98
CA ALA A 179 -4.44 -5.95 9.27
C ALA A 179 -3.64 -7.21 9.66
N GLY A 180 -3.46 -8.14 8.72
CA GLY A 180 -2.65 -9.34 8.94
C GLY A 180 -1.18 -9.03 9.26
N ILE A 181 -0.57 -8.11 8.51
CA ILE A 181 0.81 -7.66 8.76
C ILE A 181 0.92 -7.00 10.12
N MET A 182 0.01 -6.10 10.48
CA MET A 182 0.01 -5.41 11.77
C MET A 182 -0.15 -6.41 12.93
N LEU A 183 -1.05 -7.37 12.81
CA LEU A 183 -1.22 -8.44 13.80
C LEU A 183 0.07 -9.26 13.97
N LYS A 184 0.70 -9.65 12.86
CA LYS A 184 1.99 -10.36 12.87
C LYS A 184 3.08 -9.53 13.57
N MET A 185 3.22 -8.25 13.22
CA MET A 185 4.22 -7.37 13.81
C MET A 185 3.99 -7.19 15.32
N LEU A 186 2.76 -6.95 15.75
CA LEU A 186 2.44 -6.80 17.17
C LEU A 186 2.74 -8.08 17.94
N ARG A 187 2.21 -9.22 17.50
CA ARG A 187 2.31 -10.48 18.26
C ARG A 187 3.70 -11.12 18.20
N HIS A 188 4.31 -11.17 17.01
CA HIS A 188 5.52 -11.95 16.77
C HIS A 188 6.79 -11.10 16.81
N ASP A 189 6.78 -9.89 16.24
CA ASP A 189 8.00 -9.09 16.17
C ASP A 189 8.19 -8.26 17.46
N LEU A 190 7.09 -7.76 18.06
CA LEU A 190 7.11 -6.93 19.25
C LEU A 190 6.71 -7.67 20.54
N GLY A 191 6.27 -8.91 20.45
CA GLY A 191 5.92 -9.75 21.59
C GLY A 191 4.63 -9.35 22.32
N GLU A 192 3.74 -8.58 21.70
CA GLU A 192 2.46 -8.15 22.26
C GLU A 192 1.40 -9.28 22.10
N ILE A 193 1.65 -10.39 22.77
CA ILE A 193 0.80 -11.60 22.70
C ILE A 193 -0.62 -11.37 23.24
N ALA A 194 -0.82 -10.32 24.02
CA ALA A 194 -2.12 -9.89 24.54
C ALA A 194 -3.07 -9.36 23.45
N VAL A 195 -2.55 -9.00 22.28
CA VAL A 195 -3.35 -8.61 21.12
C VAL A 195 -3.94 -9.87 20.49
N SER A 196 -5.27 -9.96 20.42
CA SER A 196 -5.99 -11.10 19.84
C SER A 196 -6.30 -10.91 18.35
N ASP A 197 -6.67 -9.69 17.94
CA ASP A 197 -7.04 -9.41 16.55
C ASP A 197 -6.83 -7.93 16.20
N VAL A 198 -6.76 -7.66 14.90
CA VAL A 198 -6.61 -6.33 14.30
C VAL A 198 -7.60 -6.20 13.15
N PHE A 199 -8.32 -5.10 13.11
CA PHE A 199 -9.18 -4.72 12.00
C PHE A 199 -8.82 -3.30 11.54
N ILE A 200 -8.69 -3.10 10.23
CA ILE A 200 -8.54 -1.79 9.63
C ILE A 200 -9.86 -1.42 8.98
N ASP A 201 -10.48 -0.37 9.49
CA ASP A 201 -11.80 0.10 9.09
C ASP A 201 -11.81 0.52 7.61
N LEU A 202 -12.89 0.16 6.91
CA LEU A 202 -13.03 0.38 5.48
C LEU A 202 -13.59 1.77 5.11
N THR A 203 -13.95 2.58 6.09
CA THR A 203 -14.65 3.85 5.87
C THR A 203 -13.75 4.98 5.39
N PHE A 204 -12.43 4.82 5.48
CA PHE A 204 -11.48 5.80 4.98
C PHE A 204 -10.16 5.14 4.56
N ALA A 205 -9.77 5.32 3.30
CA ALA A 205 -8.43 5.06 2.77
C ALA A 205 -7.73 3.76 3.26
N GLY A 206 -8.49 2.74 3.66
CA GLY A 206 -7.96 1.48 4.19
C GLY A 206 -6.95 1.74 5.31
N MET A 207 -5.72 1.29 5.13
CA MET A 207 -4.63 1.37 6.12
C MET A 207 -4.29 2.76 6.68
N LEU A 208 -4.89 3.84 6.18
CA LEU A 208 -4.55 5.21 6.59
C LEU A 208 -5.56 5.82 7.57
N GLY A 209 -6.71 5.19 7.74
CA GLY A 209 -7.83 5.77 8.48
C GLY A 209 -7.85 5.38 9.95
N HIS A 210 -8.43 4.24 10.22
CA HIS A 210 -8.75 3.78 11.56
C HIS A 210 -8.38 2.31 11.74
N ALA A 211 -7.57 2.00 12.75
CA ALA A 211 -7.32 0.64 13.21
C ALA A 211 -8.09 0.37 14.50
N VAL A 212 -8.74 -0.77 14.59
CA VAL A 212 -9.39 -1.29 15.79
C VAL A 212 -8.63 -2.53 16.24
N ILE A 213 -8.18 -2.52 17.50
CA ILE A 213 -7.34 -3.58 18.06
C ILE A 213 -8.12 -4.25 19.21
N ALA A 214 -8.31 -5.55 19.13
CA ALA A 214 -8.83 -6.35 20.24
C ALA A 214 -7.68 -6.89 21.06
N MET A 215 -7.72 -6.73 22.40
CA MET A 215 -6.70 -7.28 23.28
C MET A 215 -7.21 -7.53 24.70
N LYS A 216 -6.50 -8.38 25.44
CA LYS A 216 -6.66 -8.55 26.89
C LYS A 216 -5.52 -7.86 27.62
N PRO A 217 -5.72 -6.65 28.17
CA PRO A 217 -4.64 -5.92 28.84
C PRO A 217 -4.08 -6.68 30.03
N GLY A 218 -2.77 -6.81 30.12
CA GLY A 218 -2.09 -7.49 31.24
C GLY A 218 -1.76 -6.59 32.43
N TYR A 219 -1.82 -5.25 32.25
CA TYR A 219 -1.47 -4.27 33.26
C TYR A 219 -2.05 -2.88 32.94
N PRO A 220 -2.16 -1.96 33.91
CA PRO A 220 -2.62 -0.59 33.63
C PRO A 220 -1.75 0.12 32.60
N GLY A 221 -2.38 0.73 31.59
CA GLY A 221 -1.67 1.43 30.51
C GLY A 221 -1.22 0.56 29.34
N HIS A 222 -1.44 -0.78 29.38
CA HIS A 222 -1.05 -1.68 28.29
C HIS A 222 -1.75 -1.34 26.97
N SER A 223 -3.05 -1.08 26.99
CA SER A 223 -3.81 -0.66 25.81
C SER A 223 -3.25 0.61 25.17
N LYS A 224 -2.84 1.59 25.99
CA LYS A 224 -2.21 2.82 25.50
C LYS A 224 -0.82 2.58 24.90
N LYS A 225 -0.05 1.62 25.44
CA LYS A 225 1.23 1.20 24.85
C LYS A 225 1.00 0.64 23.45
N VAL A 226 0.08 -0.32 23.31
CA VAL A 226 -0.25 -0.95 22.02
C VAL A 226 -0.77 0.10 21.02
N GLY A 227 -1.68 0.99 21.45
CA GLY A 227 -2.18 2.06 20.59
C GLY A 227 -1.07 2.98 20.06
N ARG A 228 -0.08 3.33 20.89
CA ARG A 228 1.09 4.13 20.45
C ARG A 228 2.00 3.36 19.50
N LEU A 229 2.22 2.07 19.72
CA LEU A 229 2.99 1.23 18.80
C LEU A 229 2.36 1.22 17.40
N VAL A 230 1.04 0.99 17.33
CA VAL A 230 0.31 1.00 16.06
C VAL A 230 0.39 2.36 15.37
N ALA A 231 0.20 3.45 16.11
CA ALA A 231 0.30 4.80 15.56
C ALA A 231 1.71 5.15 15.06
N ALA A 232 2.75 4.57 15.65
CA ALA A 232 4.14 4.76 15.22
C ALA A 232 4.53 3.89 14.03
N MET A 233 3.91 2.71 13.89
CA MET A 233 4.24 1.74 12.84
C MET A 233 3.58 2.05 11.49
N SER A 234 2.48 2.78 11.51
CA SER A 234 1.66 3.02 10.32
C SER A 234 1.08 4.43 10.34
N PRO A 235 0.91 5.08 9.18
CA PRO A 235 0.30 6.41 9.08
C PRO A 235 -1.23 6.37 9.30
N ILE A 236 -1.66 5.79 10.41
CA ILE A 236 -3.06 5.67 10.80
C ILE A 236 -3.47 6.89 11.61
N LYS A 237 -4.58 7.53 11.25
CA LYS A 237 -5.09 8.72 11.94
C LYS A 237 -5.72 8.40 13.30
N ARG A 238 -6.38 7.25 13.44
CA ARG A 238 -7.08 6.85 14.66
C ARG A 238 -6.79 5.38 14.99
N VAL A 239 -6.46 5.12 16.24
CA VAL A 239 -6.34 3.77 16.79
C VAL A 239 -7.31 3.64 17.95
N THR A 240 -8.20 2.65 17.88
CA THR A 240 -9.10 2.27 18.97
C THR A 240 -8.67 0.91 19.52
N VAL A 241 -8.44 0.83 20.82
CA VAL A 241 -8.09 -0.43 21.48
C VAL A 241 -9.26 -0.82 22.38
N VAL A 242 -9.80 -2.00 22.17
CA VAL A 242 -10.95 -2.55 22.90
C VAL A 242 -10.61 -3.89 23.55
N ASP A 243 -11.43 -4.32 24.48
CA ASP A 243 -11.31 -5.63 25.09
C ASP A 243 -11.70 -6.74 24.10
N GLU A 244 -11.20 -7.96 24.34
CA GLU A 244 -11.39 -9.11 23.45
C GLU A 244 -12.84 -9.62 23.33
N ASP A 245 -13.76 -9.13 24.17
CA ASP A 245 -15.19 -9.43 24.10
C ASP A 245 -15.93 -8.59 23.04
N ILE A 246 -15.25 -7.62 22.44
CA ILE A 246 -15.81 -6.76 21.39
C ILE A 246 -15.51 -7.35 20.02
N ASP A 247 -16.54 -7.54 19.21
CA ASP A 247 -16.33 -7.83 17.77
C ASP A 247 -15.88 -6.55 17.07
N ILE A 248 -14.58 -6.51 16.74
CA ILE A 248 -13.96 -5.35 16.11
C ILE A 248 -14.37 -5.13 14.65
N ARG A 249 -15.07 -6.09 14.04
CA ARG A 249 -15.63 -5.97 12.69
C ARG A 249 -17.08 -5.49 12.68
N ASP A 250 -17.74 -5.55 13.83
CA ASP A 250 -19.06 -4.93 14.02
C ASP A 250 -18.90 -3.49 14.50
N HIS A 251 -19.14 -2.55 13.59
CA HIS A 251 -19.05 -1.12 13.88
C HIS A 251 -19.97 -0.71 15.05
N THR A 252 -21.18 -1.29 15.12
CA THR A 252 -22.13 -1.01 16.20
C THR A 252 -21.60 -1.47 17.54
N HIS A 253 -20.95 -2.64 17.59
CA HIS A 253 -20.35 -3.17 18.82
C HIS A 253 -19.15 -2.32 19.30
N VAL A 254 -18.31 -1.87 18.36
CA VAL A 254 -17.20 -0.94 18.68
C VAL A 254 -17.73 0.40 19.22
N GLU A 255 -18.73 1.00 18.55
CA GLU A 255 -19.34 2.25 19.00
C GLU A 255 -20.06 2.09 20.35
N TRP A 256 -20.69 0.95 20.61
CA TRP A 256 -21.25 0.65 21.94
C TRP A 256 -20.16 0.66 23.01
N ALA A 257 -19.01 0.03 22.76
CA ALA A 257 -17.87 0.03 23.70
C ALA A 257 -17.34 1.45 23.94
N MET A 258 -17.22 2.25 22.87
CA MET A 258 -16.78 3.65 22.95
C MET A 258 -17.76 4.52 23.75
N ASN A 259 -19.06 4.28 23.66
CA ASN A 259 -20.05 5.05 24.40
C ASN A 259 -20.21 4.60 25.86
N SER A 260 -19.95 3.32 26.17
CA SER A 260 -20.20 2.75 27.47
C SER A 260 -18.97 2.61 28.38
N ARG A 261 -17.78 2.37 27.80
CA ARG A 261 -16.55 2.02 28.55
C ARG A 261 -15.48 3.10 28.50
N TYR A 262 -15.50 3.99 27.49
CA TYR A 262 -14.47 4.98 27.26
C TYR A 262 -14.71 6.27 28.05
N ASN A 263 -13.65 6.80 28.68
CA ASN A 263 -13.64 8.11 29.32
C ASN A 263 -12.61 9.01 28.59
N PRO A 264 -13.04 10.10 27.92
CA PRO A 264 -12.15 10.93 27.09
C PRO A 264 -10.93 11.47 27.83
N SER A 265 -11.09 11.93 29.06
CA SER A 265 -9.98 12.53 29.83
C SER A 265 -8.94 11.50 30.29
N ARG A 266 -9.36 10.25 30.49
CA ARG A 266 -8.50 9.16 30.97
C ARG A 266 -7.91 8.35 29.83
N ASP A 267 -8.70 8.06 28.79
CA ASP A 267 -8.41 6.98 27.84
C ASP A 267 -7.90 7.49 26.49
N THR A 268 -7.88 8.81 26.25
CA THR A 268 -7.32 9.40 25.03
C THR A 268 -5.82 9.61 25.14
N VAL A 269 -5.14 9.43 24.01
CA VAL A 269 -3.76 9.86 23.77
C VAL A 269 -3.75 10.65 22.49
N LEU A 270 -3.35 11.92 22.56
CA LEU A 270 -3.10 12.76 21.38
C LEU A 270 -1.61 12.66 21.03
N ILE A 271 -1.31 12.50 19.76
CA ILE A 271 0.05 12.48 19.23
C ILE A 271 0.13 13.60 18.20
N ASP A 272 0.86 14.65 18.55
CA ASP A 272 1.07 15.80 17.70
C ASP A 272 2.18 15.51 16.68
N ASP A 273 2.19 16.24 15.56
CA ASP A 273 3.19 16.17 14.48
C ASP A 273 3.41 14.76 13.90
N ALA A 274 2.40 13.91 13.94
CA ALA A 274 2.47 12.59 13.35
C ALA A 274 2.50 12.69 11.81
N TYR A 275 3.48 12.02 11.18
CA TYR A 275 3.59 11.98 9.73
C TYR A 275 2.39 11.28 9.08
N PHE A 276 1.75 11.96 8.16
CA PHE A 276 0.71 11.41 7.30
C PHE A 276 1.12 11.56 5.83
N PRO A 277 1.52 10.46 5.14
CA PRO A 277 2.23 10.52 3.85
C PRO A 277 1.37 11.00 2.68
N ILE A 278 0.07 11.02 2.83
CA ILE A 278 -0.86 11.44 1.79
C ILE A 278 -1.71 12.55 2.38
N ASN A 279 -1.52 13.77 1.87
CA ASN A 279 -2.41 14.87 2.22
C ASN A 279 -3.77 14.65 1.54
N MET A 280 -4.59 13.81 2.17
CA MET A 280 -5.96 13.52 1.74
C MET A 280 -6.99 14.37 2.47
N ASP A 281 -6.53 15.21 3.40
CA ASP A 281 -7.38 16.16 4.08
C ASP A 281 -7.32 17.50 3.35
N PRO A 282 -8.38 17.94 2.67
CA PRO A 282 -8.39 19.21 1.94
C PRO A 282 -8.22 20.43 2.84
N SER A 283 -8.46 20.31 4.16
CA SER A 283 -8.29 21.41 5.12
C SER A 283 -6.82 21.72 5.43
N VAL A 284 -5.90 20.79 5.15
CA VAL A 284 -4.45 20.93 5.42
C VAL A 284 -3.69 21.47 4.20
N ARG A 285 -4.36 21.66 3.08
CA ARG A 285 -3.77 22.23 1.86
C ARG A 285 -3.71 23.76 2.00
N SER A 286 -2.71 24.26 2.65
CA SER A 286 -2.34 25.67 2.64
C SER A 286 -1.01 25.88 1.90
#